data_012340f276bb1938364e4f8a87410357
#
_entry.id   012340f276bb1938364e4f8a87410357
#
_cell.length_a   1.000
_cell.length_b   1.000
_cell.length_c   1.000
_cell.angle_alpha   90.00
_cell.angle_beta   90.00
_cell.angle_gamma   90.00
#
_symmetry.space_group_name_H-M   'P 1'
#
loop_
_entity.id
_entity.type
_entity.pdbx_description
1 polymer ?
#
loop_
_entity_poly.entity_id
_entity_poly.type
_entity_poly.pdbx_seq_one_letter_code
_entity_poly.pdbx_strand_id
1 'polypeptide(L)'
;ATFNVSGKTRPFIEGMAEYLSIGPDHPATDAIVRDAALNGNIPTVEQMTEQPQRWFPYRYGESFWRWLGSRWGDEMIGEILTGASSSGMDRAFKRFTGFELNDLGDEWKESMQTQYLPGVASLDRPRKIAQPMLNSRRTSAIIPVYVAPALSHDGRQIAYISTGSLLRAEVFLDLYLADATTGKRLKRLTNSTLNAETEELRYAYSQSAFSPDGRQLAYTAQTGGKDVLFLLDVRSRRVIRRFDTNLDQMIGPSFSPDGKRIVFSGARGGFTNLYVMDTDGRNLRALTNDLYGAVMPAWSPDGRKIAFVSDRGPRTDVALLRFGKWQVNVLDLESNTIETIPGQGGKNLNPMWAPDGKSLAFISDRTGIAQVFLYDFDAKEHYQLTHYIGGVQSLCASIGRRVAAIVGDSAPEVRDRIEHRLRVQHGQRLPQFARGHCRLVGDLEQDADRFAARDGPRNRRMYLHHLLAPAGRKQHAAHAVVEDVLQRMAEEVKDAVVRHRGHQPVEL
;
A
#
# COMPACT_ATOMS: atom_id res chain seq x y z
N ALA A 1 22.49 -25.34 -6.58
CA ALA A 1 21.45 -26.20 -5.97
C ALA A 1 20.08 -25.56 -6.30
N THR A 2 19.28 -26.27 -7.08
CA THR A 2 17.93 -25.84 -7.45
C THR A 2 17.05 -26.06 -6.22
N PHE A 3 16.61 -24.99 -5.57
CA PHE A 3 15.58 -25.08 -4.55
C PHE A 3 14.28 -25.50 -5.23
N ASN A 4 13.86 -26.72 -5.00
CA ASN A 4 12.51 -27.13 -5.38
C ASN A 4 11.53 -26.42 -4.44
N VAL A 5 10.98 -25.27 -4.89
CA VAL A 5 9.99 -24.48 -4.15
C VAL A 5 8.68 -25.27 -4.14
N SER A 6 8.61 -26.31 -3.29
CA SER A 6 7.33 -26.94 -3.00
C SER A 6 6.44 -25.91 -2.28
N GLY A 7 5.13 -26.04 -2.38
CA GLY A 7 4.20 -25.15 -1.67
C GLY A 7 4.52 -25.03 -0.16
N LYS A 8 5.13 -26.05 0.44
CA LYS A 8 5.53 -26.08 1.85
C LYS A 8 6.71 -25.17 2.22
N THR A 9 7.60 -24.83 1.28
CA THR A 9 8.75 -23.95 1.55
C THR A 9 8.47 -22.48 1.25
N ARG A 10 7.38 -22.19 0.55
CA ARG A 10 7.04 -20.84 0.08
C ARG A 10 6.95 -19.79 1.20
N PRO A 11 6.29 -20.00 2.35
CA PRO A 11 6.23 -19.00 3.42
C PRO A 11 7.60 -18.63 3.98
N PHE A 12 8.52 -19.57 4.02
CA PHE A 12 9.87 -19.33 4.53
C PHE A 12 10.70 -18.54 3.52
N ILE A 13 10.68 -18.89 2.24
CA ILE A 13 11.44 -18.19 1.20
C ILE A 13 10.92 -16.76 0.99
N GLU A 14 9.61 -16.63 0.82
CA GLU A 14 8.99 -15.33 0.57
C GLU A 14 9.08 -14.41 1.80
N GLY A 15 8.82 -14.95 2.99
CA GLY A 15 8.92 -14.19 4.24
C GLY A 15 10.34 -13.76 4.56
N MET A 16 11.32 -14.60 4.28
CA MET A 16 12.73 -14.27 4.42
C MET A 16 13.15 -13.16 3.46
N ALA A 17 12.78 -13.28 2.17
CA ALA A 17 13.09 -12.27 1.18
C ALA A 17 12.51 -10.91 1.57
N GLU A 18 11.30 -10.90 2.14
CA GLU A 18 10.66 -9.69 2.67
C GLU A 18 11.46 -9.12 3.86
N TYR A 19 11.79 -9.96 4.85
CA TYR A 19 12.55 -9.56 6.03
C TYR A 19 13.91 -8.96 5.68
N LEU A 20 14.68 -9.65 4.84
CA LEU A 20 16.03 -9.21 4.43
C LEU A 20 16.00 -7.95 3.55
N SER A 21 14.90 -7.69 2.84
CA SER A 21 14.78 -6.51 1.97
C SER A 21 14.27 -5.26 2.70
N ILE A 22 13.44 -5.43 3.72
CA ILE A 22 12.78 -4.31 4.42
C ILE A 22 13.43 -4.05 5.78
N GLY A 23 13.94 -5.10 6.43
CA GLY A 23 14.49 -5.05 7.78
C GLY A 23 13.44 -5.29 8.86
N PRO A 24 13.83 -5.10 10.15
CA PRO A 24 12.99 -5.44 11.30
C PRO A 24 11.80 -4.51 11.53
N ASP A 25 11.85 -3.30 10.99
CA ASP A 25 10.79 -2.29 11.19
C ASP A 25 9.82 -2.29 10.01
N HIS A 26 8.76 -3.09 10.10
CA HIS A 26 7.77 -3.19 9.05
C HIS A 26 6.32 -3.02 9.57
N PRO A 27 5.82 -1.77 9.66
CA PRO A 27 4.50 -1.46 10.20
C PRO A 27 3.33 -2.16 9.51
N ALA A 28 3.46 -2.48 8.22
CA ALA A 28 2.41 -3.20 7.48
C ALA A 28 2.29 -4.65 7.92
N THR A 29 3.41 -5.35 8.15
CA THR A 29 3.41 -6.70 8.74
C THR A 29 2.89 -6.65 10.18
N ASP A 30 3.33 -5.67 10.96
CA ASP A 30 2.86 -5.49 12.34
C ASP A 30 1.34 -5.29 12.42
N ALA A 31 0.76 -4.57 11.47
CA ALA A 31 -0.69 -4.39 11.42
C ALA A 31 -1.44 -5.72 11.25
N ILE A 32 -0.97 -6.57 10.33
CA ILE A 32 -1.57 -7.86 10.00
C ILE A 32 -1.39 -8.86 11.15
N VAL A 33 -0.16 -8.99 11.64
CA VAL A 33 0.15 -9.97 12.71
C VAL A 33 -0.52 -9.56 14.02
N ARG A 34 -0.56 -8.25 14.32
CA ARG A 34 -1.29 -7.72 15.47
C ARG A 34 -2.79 -8.01 15.39
N ASP A 35 -3.41 -7.77 14.23
CA ASP A 35 -4.82 -8.11 14.04
C ASP A 35 -5.08 -9.60 14.23
N ALA A 36 -4.23 -10.45 13.65
CA ALA A 36 -4.31 -11.91 13.84
C ALA A 36 -4.12 -12.32 15.31
N ALA A 37 -3.18 -11.69 16.04
CA ALA A 37 -2.95 -11.95 17.47
C ALA A 37 -4.20 -11.61 18.29
N LEU A 38 -4.83 -10.47 18.01
CA LEU A 38 -6.00 -9.98 18.72
C LEU A 38 -7.25 -10.81 18.50
N ASN A 39 -7.36 -11.45 17.34
CA ASN A 39 -8.49 -12.30 16.99
C ASN A 39 -8.22 -13.79 17.27
N GLY A 40 -7.05 -14.14 17.84
CA GLY A 40 -6.65 -15.51 18.07
C GLY A 40 -6.39 -16.30 16.78
N ASN A 41 -6.06 -15.62 15.68
CA ASN A 41 -5.95 -16.15 14.33
C ASN A 41 -4.51 -16.16 13.80
N ILE A 42 -3.49 -16.13 14.66
CA ILE A 42 -2.12 -16.34 14.16
C ILE A 42 -2.01 -17.78 13.65
N PRO A 43 -1.56 -17.97 12.40
CA PRO A 43 -1.47 -19.31 11.82
C PRO A 43 -0.40 -20.16 12.49
N THR A 44 -0.58 -21.46 12.44
CA THR A 44 0.53 -22.42 12.68
C THR A 44 1.44 -22.48 11.45
N VAL A 45 2.65 -22.99 11.61
CA VAL A 45 3.56 -23.24 10.48
C VAL A 45 2.89 -24.10 9.41
N GLU A 46 2.19 -25.16 9.83
CA GLU A 46 1.46 -26.03 8.92
C GLU A 46 0.38 -25.27 8.14
N GLN A 47 -0.41 -24.42 8.81
CA GLN A 47 -1.42 -23.60 8.16
C GLN A 47 -0.81 -22.63 7.13
N MET A 48 0.33 -22.01 7.44
CA MET A 48 1.03 -21.13 6.49
C MET A 48 1.49 -21.89 5.25
N THR A 49 1.96 -23.13 5.41
CA THR A 49 2.49 -23.93 4.31
C THR A 49 1.41 -24.58 3.46
N GLU A 50 0.32 -25.02 4.07
CA GLU A 50 -0.78 -25.73 3.38
C GLU A 50 -1.85 -24.81 2.81
N GLN A 51 -2.04 -23.62 3.40
CA GLN A 51 -3.08 -22.65 3.02
C GLN A 51 -2.50 -21.25 2.74
N PRO A 52 -1.50 -21.13 1.84
CA PRO A 52 -0.83 -19.84 1.59
C PRO A 52 -1.76 -18.78 1.01
N GLN A 53 -2.89 -19.19 0.40
CA GLN A 53 -3.93 -18.28 -0.08
C GLN A 53 -4.75 -17.66 1.05
N ARG A 54 -4.78 -18.27 2.23
CA ARG A 54 -5.46 -17.75 3.42
C ARG A 54 -4.49 -17.04 4.36
N TRP A 55 -3.29 -17.62 4.50
CA TRP A 55 -2.25 -17.13 5.38
C TRP A 55 -1.09 -16.59 4.55
N PHE A 56 -1.10 -15.31 4.34
CA PHE A 56 -0.22 -14.65 3.38
C PHE A 56 1.26 -14.83 3.75
N PRO A 57 2.01 -15.59 2.94
CA PRO A 57 3.34 -16.06 3.31
C PRO A 57 4.36 -14.95 3.50
N TYR A 58 4.20 -13.82 2.81
CA TYR A 58 5.11 -12.68 2.93
C TYR A 58 5.06 -12.06 4.32
N ARG A 59 3.86 -11.81 4.87
CA ARG A 59 3.68 -11.12 6.15
C ARG A 59 3.91 -12.02 7.35
N TYR A 60 3.28 -13.19 7.36
CA TYR A 60 3.47 -14.13 8.46
C TYR A 60 4.86 -14.74 8.45
N GLY A 61 5.40 -15.06 7.26
CA GLY A 61 6.77 -15.56 7.13
C GLY A 61 7.82 -14.51 7.49
N GLU A 62 7.64 -13.24 7.07
CA GLU A 62 8.52 -12.14 7.47
C GLU A 62 8.52 -11.95 8.98
N SER A 63 7.35 -11.94 9.63
CA SER A 63 7.23 -11.84 11.08
C SER A 63 7.90 -13.01 11.81
N PHE A 64 7.79 -14.22 11.27
CA PHE A 64 8.46 -15.40 11.81
C PHE A 64 9.99 -15.28 11.73
N TRP A 65 10.54 -14.90 10.56
CA TRP A 65 11.98 -14.69 10.40
C TRP A 65 12.52 -13.55 11.25
N ARG A 66 11.79 -12.46 11.37
CA ARG A 66 12.12 -11.34 12.26
C ARG A 66 12.21 -11.78 13.72
N TRP A 67 11.26 -12.60 14.18
CA TRP A 67 11.27 -13.16 15.51
C TRP A 67 12.46 -14.09 15.71
N LEU A 68 12.78 -14.95 14.75
CA LEU A 68 13.97 -15.79 14.76
C LEU A 68 15.26 -14.98 14.81
N GLY A 69 15.40 -13.99 13.91
CA GLY A 69 16.57 -13.10 13.86
C GLY A 69 16.78 -12.35 15.17
N SER A 70 15.70 -11.89 15.81
CA SER A 70 15.79 -11.24 17.13
C SER A 70 16.28 -12.16 18.25
N ARG A 71 16.11 -13.49 18.13
CA ARG A 71 16.48 -14.48 19.14
C ARG A 71 17.85 -15.09 18.92
N TRP A 72 18.24 -15.33 17.68
CA TRP A 72 19.49 -16.04 17.34
C TRP A 72 20.44 -15.25 16.43
N GLY A 73 20.06 -14.04 16.00
CA GLY A 73 20.81 -13.24 15.04
C GLY A 73 20.50 -13.60 13.59
N ASP A 74 20.74 -12.63 12.70
CA ASP A 74 20.40 -12.77 11.27
C ASP A 74 21.32 -13.75 10.52
N GLU A 75 22.53 -13.98 11.03
CA GLU A 75 23.48 -14.92 10.43
C GLU A 75 22.92 -16.35 10.37
N MET A 76 22.06 -16.73 11.33
CA MET A 76 21.41 -18.03 11.34
C MET A 76 20.51 -18.27 10.13
N ILE A 77 19.94 -17.22 9.54
CA ILE A 77 19.07 -17.31 8.35
C ILE A 77 19.85 -17.97 7.20
N GLY A 78 21.10 -17.52 6.97
CA GLY A 78 21.97 -18.09 5.95
C GLY A 78 22.33 -19.55 6.19
N GLU A 79 22.55 -19.92 7.46
CA GLU A 79 22.88 -21.28 7.85
C GLU A 79 21.68 -22.24 7.71
N ILE A 80 20.48 -21.80 8.12
CA ILE A 80 19.25 -22.57 7.94
C ILE A 80 18.99 -22.81 6.44
N LEU A 81 19.14 -21.80 5.60
CA LEU A 81 18.94 -21.96 4.15
C LEU A 81 19.93 -22.90 3.51
N THR A 82 21.22 -22.77 3.87
CA THR A 82 22.27 -23.67 3.40
C THR A 82 21.98 -25.10 3.83
N GLY A 83 21.59 -25.30 5.07
CA GLY A 83 21.20 -26.61 5.60
C GLY A 83 19.94 -27.17 4.95
N ALA A 84 18.95 -26.32 4.69
CA ALA A 84 17.68 -26.71 4.08
C ALA A 84 17.85 -27.19 2.64
N SER A 85 18.84 -26.68 1.90
CA SER A 85 19.14 -27.12 0.54
C SER A 85 19.54 -28.60 0.45
N SER A 86 20.17 -29.13 1.49
CA SER A 86 20.67 -30.48 1.53
C SER A 86 19.80 -31.46 2.36
N SER A 87 19.17 -30.97 3.41
CA SER A 87 18.46 -31.82 4.38
C SER A 87 16.95 -31.58 4.48
N GLY A 88 16.45 -30.50 3.85
CA GLY A 88 15.08 -30.02 3.99
C GLY A 88 14.91 -29.09 5.19
N MET A 89 13.82 -28.32 5.16
CA MET A 89 13.58 -27.21 6.08
C MET A 89 13.49 -27.66 7.54
N ASP A 90 12.67 -28.66 7.85
CA ASP A 90 12.47 -29.15 9.22
C ASP A 90 13.79 -29.60 9.89
N ARG A 91 14.61 -30.34 9.15
CA ARG A 91 15.91 -30.80 9.69
C ARG A 91 16.90 -29.65 9.83
N ALA A 92 16.86 -28.68 8.94
CA ALA A 92 17.72 -27.50 9.04
C ALA A 92 17.37 -26.69 10.28
N PHE A 93 16.10 -26.38 10.52
CA PHE A 93 15.66 -25.68 11.73
C PHE A 93 16.08 -26.44 12.99
N LYS A 94 15.80 -27.76 13.08
CA LYS A 94 16.19 -28.57 14.23
C LYS A 94 17.69 -28.56 14.46
N ARG A 95 18.48 -28.66 13.40
CA ARG A 95 19.95 -28.66 13.48
C ARG A 95 20.52 -27.36 14.04
N PHE A 96 19.99 -26.22 13.61
CA PHE A 96 20.56 -24.91 13.95
C PHE A 96 19.93 -24.27 15.19
N THR A 97 18.66 -24.54 15.48
CA THR A 97 17.97 -23.96 16.64
C THR A 97 17.90 -24.92 17.82
N GLY A 98 17.99 -26.23 17.57
CA GLY A 98 17.73 -27.27 18.53
C GLY A 98 16.25 -27.65 18.68
N PHE A 99 15.33 -26.93 18.05
CA PHE A 99 13.88 -27.09 18.16
C PHE A 99 13.27 -27.63 16.88
N GLU A 100 12.15 -28.32 16.98
CA GLU A 100 11.32 -28.67 15.83
C GLU A 100 10.65 -27.39 15.25
N LEU A 101 10.42 -27.38 13.95
CA LEU A 101 9.85 -26.19 13.28
C LEU A 101 8.45 -25.83 13.79
N ASN A 102 7.64 -26.83 14.15
CA ASN A 102 6.31 -26.57 14.72
C ASN A 102 6.39 -25.96 16.13
N ASP A 103 7.34 -26.43 16.97
CA ASP A 103 7.55 -25.85 18.30
C ASP A 103 7.99 -24.39 18.21
N LEU A 104 8.87 -24.07 17.26
CA LEU A 104 9.24 -22.68 16.95
C LEU A 104 8.05 -21.84 16.49
N GLY A 105 7.14 -22.43 15.72
CA GLY A 105 5.91 -21.78 15.29
C GLY A 105 4.98 -21.44 16.46
N ASP A 106 4.86 -22.32 17.44
CA ASP A 106 4.07 -22.10 18.64
C ASP A 106 4.70 -21.03 19.55
N GLU A 107 6.02 -21.07 19.75
CA GLU A 107 6.74 -20.04 20.51
C GLU A 107 6.62 -18.65 19.83
N TRP A 108 6.76 -18.59 18.50
CA TRP A 108 6.53 -17.36 17.75
C TRP A 108 5.12 -16.81 17.96
N LYS A 109 4.11 -17.65 17.87
CA LYS A 109 2.71 -17.29 18.09
C LYS A 109 2.48 -16.71 19.49
N GLU A 110 3.02 -17.36 20.53
CA GLU A 110 2.95 -16.85 21.91
C GLU A 110 3.69 -15.52 22.06
N SER A 111 4.85 -15.38 21.42
CA SER A 111 5.61 -14.14 21.40
C SER A 111 4.81 -13.00 20.76
N MET A 112 4.14 -13.22 19.64
CA MET A 112 3.30 -12.21 18.98
C MET A 112 2.09 -11.83 19.85
N GLN A 113 1.47 -12.78 20.53
CA GLN A 113 0.40 -12.49 21.47
C GLN A 113 0.90 -11.62 22.64
N THR A 114 2.03 -12.00 23.22
CA THR A 114 2.67 -11.25 24.32
C THR A 114 3.04 -9.84 23.89
N GLN A 115 3.54 -9.66 22.67
CA GLN A 115 3.94 -8.37 22.14
C GLN A 115 2.74 -7.45 21.90
N TYR A 116 1.64 -7.94 21.32
CA TYR A 116 0.57 -7.09 20.83
C TYR A 116 -0.62 -6.94 21.80
N LEU A 117 -0.92 -7.94 22.63
CA LEU A 117 -2.06 -7.89 23.55
C LEU A 117 -2.03 -6.71 24.55
N PRO A 118 -0.90 -6.34 25.15
CA PRO A 118 -0.89 -5.22 26.11
C PRO A 118 -1.26 -3.87 25.51
N GLY A 119 -0.89 -3.63 24.22
CA GLY A 119 -1.19 -2.38 23.52
C GLY A 119 -2.65 -2.17 23.14
N VAL A 120 -3.48 -3.22 23.23
CA VAL A 120 -4.89 -3.20 22.83
C VAL A 120 -5.75 -2.24 23.66
N ALA A 121 -5.43 -2.13 24.95
CA ALA A 121 -6.23 -1.31 25.87
C ALA A 121 -6.19 0.19 25.54
N SER A 122 -5.12 0.66 24.89
CA SER A 122 -4.93 2.07 24.51
C SER A 122 -5.40 2.41 23.10
N LEU A 123 -5.76 1.41 22.28
CA LEU A 123 -6.13 1.59 20.89
C LEU A 123 -7.64 1.44 20.67
N ASP A 124 -8.15 2.24 19.76
CA ASP A 124 -9.57 2.21 19.41
C ASP A 124 -9.88 1.04 18.48
N ARG A 125 -10.86 0.23 18.85
CA ARG A 125 -11.42 -0.76 17.90
C ARG A 125 -12.31 -0.03 16.91
N PRO A 126 -12.07 -0.14 15.62
CA PRO A 126 -12.87 0.56 14.61
C PRO A 126 -14.38 0.35 14.80
N ARG A 127 -14.84 -0.85 15.24
CA ARG A 127 -16.26 -1.14 15.53
C ARG A 127 -16.93 -0.27 16.57
N LYS A 128 -16.19 0.43 17.40
CA LYS A 128 -16.77 1.34 18.38
C LYS A 128 -17.05 2.73 17.84
N ILE A 129 -16.46 3.07 16.70
CA ILE A 129 -16.41 4.43 16.19
C ILE A 129 -16.77 4.59 14.70
N ALA A 130 -16.95 3.51 13.91
CA ALA A 130 -17.33 3.58 12.50
C ALA A 130 -18.30 2.48 12.09
N GLN A 131 -19.06 2.70 11.02
CA GLN A 131 -19.96 1.69 10.44
C GLN A 131 -19.30 1.06 9.20
N PRO A 132 -19.23 -0.28 9.10
CA PRO A 132 -18.74 -0.93 7.90
C PRO A 132 -19.68 -0.61 6.74
N MET A 133 -19.12 -0.12 5.68
CA MET A 133 -19.85 0.18 4.45
C MET A 133 -19.98 -1.07 3.58
N LEU A 134 -18.88 -1.81 3.46
CA LEU A 134 -18.80 -3.05 2.71
C LEU A 134 -18.43 -4.18 3.67
N ASN A 135 -19.10 -5.31 3.57
CA ASN A 135 -18.89 -6.42 4.50
C ASN A 135 -18.59 -7.71 3.73
N SER A 136 -17.42 -8.27 3.98
CA SER A 136 -16.94 -9.51 3.39
C SER A 136 -17.69 -10.76 3.84
N ARG A 137 -18.39 -10.71 4.98
CA ARG A 137 -19.08 -11.87 5.57
C ARG A 137 -20.20 -12.47 4.72
N ARG A 138 -20.58 -11.81 3.63
CA ARG A 138 -21.67 -12.28 2.72
C ARG A 138 -21.20 -12.88 1.40
N THR A 139 -19.91 -12.94 1.14
CA THR A 139 -19.38 -13.50 -0.10
C THR A 139 -18.79 -14.88 0.14
N SER A 140 -19.45 -15.89 -0.41
CA SER A 140 -18.96 -17.26 -0.43
C SER A 140 -17.76 -17.39 -1.37
N ALA A 141 -16.71 -18.05 -0.92
CA ALA A 141 -15.64 -18.70 -1.68
C ALA A 141 -14.55 -17.87 -2.36
N ILE A 142 -14.58 -16.54 -2.41
CA ILE A 142 -13.50 -15.71 -2.95
C ILE A 142 -13.08 -14.73 -1.87
N ILE A 143 -11.77 -14.57 -1.65
CA ILE A 143 -11.24 -13.54 -0.74
C ILE A 143 -11.67 -12.17 -1.29
N PRO A 144 -12.57 -11.46 -0.61
CA PRO A 144 -12.99 -10.15 -1.08
C PRO A 144 -11.87 -9.16 -0.83
N VAL A 145 -11.36 -8.56 -1.89
CA VAL A 145 -10.42 -7.45 -1.85
C VAL A 145 -11.20 -6.15 -2.05
N TYR A 146 -10.95 -5.15 -1.22
CA TYR A 146 -11.51 -3.80 -1.35
C TYR A 146 -10.37 -2.80 -1.28
N VAL A 147 -10.03 -2.14 -2.41
CA VAL A 147 -8.88 -1.23 -2.51
C VAL A 147 -9.25 0.06 -3.22
N ALA A 148 -8.42 1.06 -3.10
CA ALA A 148 -8.47 2.32 -3.83
C ALA A 148 -9.85 3.01 -3.79
N PRO A 149 -10.40 3.31 -2.60
CA PRO A 149 -11.68 3.99 -2.47
C PRO A 149 -11.59 5.42 -2.97
N ALA A 150 -12.65 5.89 -3.62
CA ALA A 150 -12.82 7.30 -4.01
C ALA A 150 -14.25 7.74 -3.73
N LEU A 151 -14.42 8.86 -3.01
CA LEU A 151 -15.72 9.45 -2.71
C LEU A 151 -16.09 10.50 -3.76
N SER A 152 -17.35 10.53 -4.17
CA SER A 152 -17.89 11.65 -4.92
C SER A 152 -17.87 12.94 -4.08
N HIS A 153 -17.79 14.10 -4.71
CA HIS A 153 -17.71 15.40 -4.02
C HIS A 153 -18.90 15.66 -3.09
N ASP A 154 -20.08 15.18 -3.45
CA ASP A 154 -21.30 15.26 -2.62
C ASP A 154 -21.33 14.20 -1.49
N GLY A 155 -20.36 13.30 -1.46
CA GLY A 155 -20.25 12.23 -0.47
C GLY A 155 -21.35 11.17 -0.54
N ARG A 156 -22.09 11.07 -1.64
CA ARG A 156 -23.19 10.10 -1.79
C ARG A 156 -22.76 8.79 -2.39
N GLN A 157 -21.70 8.79 -3.18
CA GLN A 157 -21.23 7.62 -3.90
C GLN A 157 -19.77 7.35 -3.54
N ILE A 158 -19.42 6.08 -3.53
CA ILE A 158 -18.04 5.62 -3.41
C ILE A 158 -17.71 4.68 -4.55
N ALA A 159 -16.63 4.96 -5.26
CA ALA A 159 -16.01 4.03 -6.18
C ALA A 159 -14.91 3.25 -5.44
N TYR A 160 -14.74 1.99 -5.75
CA TYR A 160 -13.71 1.14 -5.15
C TYR A 160 -13.38 -0.02 -6.08
N ILE A 161 -12.18 -0.54 -5.99
CA ILE A 161 -11.75 -1.73 -6.70
C ILE A 161 -11.98 -2.95 -5.80
N SER A 162 -12.55 -4.01 -6.37
CA SER A 162 -12.83 -5.25 -5.64
C SER A 162 -12.73 -6.46 -6.57
N THR A 163 -12.68 -7.65 -5.97
CA THR A 163 -12.70 -8.92 -6.68
C THR A 163 -13.95 -9.00 -7.56
N GLY A 164 -13.76 -9.11 -8.87
CA GLY A 164 -14.80 -9.16 -9.87
C GLY A 164 -15.27 -10.58 -10.17
N SER A 165 -14.34 -11.42 -10.56
CA SER A 165 -14.58 -12.84 -10.80
C SER A 165 -13.29 -13.64 -10.58
N LEU A 166 -13.47 -14.95 -10.32
CA LEU A 166 -12.40 -15.93 -10.33
C LEU A 166 -12.54 -16.77 -11.60
N LEU A 167 -11.57 -16.70 -12.49
CA LEU A 167 -11.54 -17.49 -13.70
C LEU A 167 -10.23 -18.27 -13.77
N ARG A 168 -10.30 -19.61 -13.89
CA ARG A 168 -9.10 -20.46 -13.98
C ARG A 168 -8.06 -20.23 -12.87
N ALA A 169 -8.53 -20.03 -11.62
CA ALA A 169 -7.72 -19.68 -10.44
C ALA A 169 -7.03 -18.31 -10.50
N GLU A 170 -7.36 -17.45 -11.46
CA GLU A 170 -6.89 -16.05 -11.51
C GLU A 170 -7.96 -15.13 -10.92
N VAL A 171 -7.51 -14.20 -10.08
CA VAL A 171 -8.38 -13.18 -9.46
C VAL A 171 -8.37 -11.94 -10.33
N PHE A 172 -9.55 -11.59 -10.84
CA PHE A 172 -9.76 -10.35 -11.60
C PHE A 172 -10.37 -9.29 -10.72
N LEU A 173 -9.79 -8.10 -10.78
CA LEU A 173 -10.26 -6.92 -10.05
C LEU A 173 -11.09 -6.03 -10.97
N ASP A 174 -12.20 -5.52 -10.43
CA ASP A 174 -13.09 -4.61 -11.13
C ASP A 174 -13.39 -3.37 -10.29
N LEU A 175 -13.75 -2.30 -10.99
CA LEU A 175 -14.21 -1.06 -10.40
C LEU A 175 -15.72 -1.12 -10.14
N TYR A 176 -16.11 -0.84 -8.92
CA TYR A 176 -17.49 -0.83 -8.44
C TYR A 176 -17.89 0.55 -7.92
N LEU A 177 -19.19 0.80 -7.99
CA LEU A 177 -19.84 1.95 -7.39
C LEU A 177 -20.81 1.47 -6.32
N ALA A 178 -20.78 2.11 -5.15
CA ALA A 178 -21.75 1.88 -4.09
C ALA A 178 -22.32 3.21 -3.56
N ASP A 179 -23.47 3.12 -2.92
CA ASP A 179 -24.02 4.19 -2.11
C ASP A 179 -23.19 4.36 -0.85
N ALA A 180 -22.62 5.53 -0.66
CA ALA A 180 -21.71 5.83 0.45
C ALA A 180 -22.43 5.95 1.81
N THR A 181 -23.75 5.86 1.85
CA THR A 181 -24.56 5.87 3.08
C THR A 181 -24.88 4.48 3.56
N THR A 182 -25.27 3.61 2.64
CA THR A 182 -25.77 2.29 2.96
C THR A 182 -24.77 1.17 2.67
N GLY A 183 -23.71 1.46 1.91
CA GLY A 183 -22.78 0.46 1.38
C GLY A 183 -23.39 -0.44 0.30
N LYS A 184 -24.61 -0.16 -0.12
CA LYS A 184 -25.28 -0.96 -1.17
C LYS A 184 -24.54 -0.79 -2.49
N ARG A 185 -24.08 -1.90 -3.07
CA ARG A 185 -23.50 -1.90 -4.41
C ARG A 185 -24.54 -1.41 -5.42
N LEU A 186 -24.21 -0.35 -6.13
CA LEU A 186 -25.07 0.24 -7.15
C LEU A 186 -24.77 -0.33 -8.54
N LYS A 187 -23.46 -0.40 -8.89
CA LYS A 187 -23.03 -0.77 -10.25
C LYS A 187 -21.65 -1.44 -10.22
N ARG A 188 -21.38 -2.31 -11.19
CA ARG A 188 -20.04 -2.69 -11.64
C ARG A 188 -19.70 -1.79 -12.83
N LEU A 189 -18.62 -1.06 -12.75
CA LEU A 189 -18.22 -0.06 -13.75
C LEU A 189 -17.30 -0.63 -14.82
N THR A 190 -16.44 -1.59 -14.48
CA THR A 190 -15.57 -2.31 -15.41
C THR A 190 -15.88 -3.80 -15.41
N ASN A 191 -15.39 -4.50 -16.42
CA ASN A 191 -15.50 -5.95 -16.52
C ASN A 191 -14.21 -6.50 -17.15
N SER A 192 -13.20 -6.69 -16.31
CA SER A 192 -11.83 -7.07 -16.73
C SER A 192 -11.78 -8.45 -17.41
N THR A 193 -12.76 -9.33 -17.17
CA THR A 193 -12.83 -10.64 -17.82
C THR A 193 -13.39 -10.60 -19.25
N LEU A 194 -14.11 -9.54 -19.63
CA LEU A 194 -14.79 -9.41 -20.92
C LEU A 194 -14.26 -8.25 -21.76
N ASN A 195 -13.48 -7.36 -21.18
CA ASN A 195 -12.96 -6.18 -21.86
C ASN A 195 -11.43 -6.23 -21.98
N ALA A 196 -10.94 -6.49 -23.17
CA ALA A 196 -9.53 -6.51 -23.50
C ALA A 196 -8.83 -5.14 -23.33
N GLU A 197 -9.59 -4.03 -23.26
CA GLU A 197 -9.05 -2.70 -22.99
C GLU A 197 -8.76 -2.45 -21.51
N THR A 198 -9.16 -3.36 -20.60
CA THR A 198 -8.95 -3.22 -19.16
C THR A 198 -8.40 -4.54 -18.63
N GLU A 199 -7.14 -4.82 -18.92
CA GLU A 199 -6.49 -6.07 -18.52
C GLU A 199 -6.31 -6.14 -17.01
N GLU A 200 -5.83 -5.05 -16.39
CA GLU A 200 -5.60 -4.95 -14.96
C GLU A 200 -5.80 -3.51 -14.46
N LEU A 201 -6.64 -3.32 -13.44
CA LEU A 201 -6.81 -2.03 -12.78
C LEU A 201 -5.59 -1.69 -11.90
N ARG A 202 -5.11 -0.45 -12.00
CA ARG A 202 -4.02 0.03 -11.15
C ARG A 202 -4.57 0.60 -9.85
N TYR A 203 -4.16 0.01 -8.72
CA TYR A 203 -4.59 0.41 -7.38
C TYR A 203 -3.42 0.75 -6.45
N ALA A 204 -2.23 0.23 -6.73
CA ALA A 204 -1.04 0.56 -5.93
C ALA A 204 -0.63 2.02 -6.17
N TYR A 205 -0.64 2.83 -5.12
CA TYR A 205 -0.46 4.30 -5.17
C TYR A 205 -1.38 5.00 -6.18
N SER A 206 -2.51 4.36 -6.53
CA SER A 206 -3.48 4.86 -7.49
C SER A 206 -4.89 4.69 -6.95
N GLN A 207 -5.62 5.78 -6.91
CA GLN A 207 -7.05 5.80 -6.65
C GLN A 207 -7.76 6.32 -7.91
N SER A 208 -9.01 5.92 -8.11
CA SER A 208 -9.87 6.60 -9.07
C SER A 208 -10.27 7.98 -8.51
N ALA A 209 -10.64 8.91 -9.40
CA ALA A 209 -11.07 10.23 -8.99
C ALA A 209 -12.39 10.61 -9.66
N PHE A 210 -13.36 11.08 -8.88
CA PHE A 210 -14.57 11.70 -9.41
C PHE A 210 -14.28 13.13 -9.91
N SER A 211 -14.92 13.52 -11.02
CA SER A 211 -15.01 14.92 -11.39
C SER A 211 -15.78 15.73 -10.33
N PRO A 212 -15.56 17.04 -10.20
CA PRO A 212 -16.24 17.87 -9.20
C PRO A 212 -17.77 17.79 -9.25
N ASP A 213 -18.35 17.60 -10.42
CA ASP A 213 -19.79 17.43 -10.61
C ASP A 213 -20.29 15.99 -10.37
N GLY A 214 -19.38 15.04 -10.08
CA GLY A 214 -19.69 13.63 -9.81
C GLY A 214 -20.13 12.82 -11.04
N ARG A 215 -20.09 13.40 -12.25
CA ARG A 215 -20.58 12.73 -13.48
C ARG A 215 -19.54 11.82 -14.11
N GLN A 216 -18.28 12.12 -13.92
CA GLN A 216 -17.18 11.39 -14.52
C GLN A 216 -16.30 10.75 -13.44
N LEU A 217 -15.67 9.64 -13.80
CA LEU A 217 -14.69 8.96 -12.98
C LEU A 217 -13.44 8.68 -13.80
N ALA A 218 -12.31 9.21 -13.35
CA ALA A 218 -11.00 8.90 -13.90
C ALA A 218 -10.41 7.68 -13.18
N TYR A 219 -9.86 6.73 -13.94
CA TYR A 219 -9.18 5.56 -13.40
C TYR A 219 -8.06 5.10 -14.34
N THR A 220 -7.11 4.33 -13.83
CA THR A 220 -6.01 3.79 -14.61
C THR A 220 -6.10 2.28 -14.71
N ALA A 221 -5.87 1.76 -15.90
CA ALA A 221 -5.79 0.34 -16.15
C ALA A 221 -4.65 0.01 -17.13
N GLN A 222 -4.12 -1.20 -17.03
CA GLN A 222 -3.21 -1.73 -18.04
C GLN A 222 -4.01 -2.14 -19.27
N THR A 223 -3.45 -1.81 -20.43
CA THR A 223 -4.00 -2.12 -21.73
C THR A 223 -2.85 -2.28 -22.74
N GLY A 224 -2.74 -3.43 -23.41
CA GLY A 224 -1.66 -3.69 -24.36
C GLY A 224 -0.25 -3.50 -23.76
N GLY A 225 -0.09 -3.80 -22.47
CA GLY A 225 1.18 -3.68 -21.76
C GLY A 225 1.53 -2.26 -21.28
N LYS A 226 0.64 -1.26 -21.48
CA LYS A 226 0.83 0.12 -21.02
C LYS A 226 -0.24 0.50 -19.99
N ASP A 227 0.09 1.40 -19.08
CA ASP A 227 -0.88 2.02 -18.19
C ASP A 227 -1.55 3.20 -18.87
N VAL A 228 -2.85 3.10 -19.02
CA VAL A 228 -3.70 4.08 -19.71
C VAL A 228 -4.68 4.69 -18.72
N LEU A 229 -4.85 6.00 -18.79
CA LEU A 229 -5.87 6.72 -18.05
C LEU A 229 -7.18 6.72 -18.84
N PHE A 230 -8.26 6.34 -18.17
CA PHE A 230 -9.61 6.31 -18.71
C PHE A 230 -10.49 7.33 -18.01
N LEU A 231 -11.39 7.93 -18.77
CA LEU A 231 -12.48 8.75 -18.27
C LEU A 231 -13.80 8.06 -18.58
N LEU A 232 -14.57 7.76 -17.54
CA LEU A 232 -15.82 7.03 -17.60
C LEU A 232 -16.97 7.93 -17.17
N ASP A 233 -18.08 7.92 -17.93
CA ASP A 233 -19.34 8.50 -17.50
C ASP A 233 -20.04 7.56 -16.50
N VAL A 234 -20.23 8.03 -15.28
CA VAL A 234 -20.72 7.23 -14.13
C VAL A 234 -22.17 6.74 -14.36
N ARG A 235 -22.99 7.54 -15.05
CA ARG A 235 -24.40 7.22 -15.32
C ARG A 235 -24.53 6.12 -16.36
N SER A 236 -23.94 6.32 -17.53
CA SER A 236 -23.98 5.38 -18.64
C SER A 236 -23.04 4.19 -18.50
N ARG A 237 -22.01 4.30 -17.66
CA ARG A 237 -20.90 3.34 -17.48
C ARG A 237 -20.06 3.13 -18.74
N ARG A 238 -20.04 4.13 -19.61
CA ARG A 238 -19.25 4.09 -20.83
C ARG A 238 -17.96 4.84 -20.65
N VAL A 239 -16.89 4.28 -21.15
CA VAL A 239 -15.64 5.04 -21.33
C VAL A 239 -15.91 6.10 -22.37
N ILE A 240 -15.80 7.37 -21.96
CA ILE A 240 -16.00 8.53 -22.84
C ILE A 240 -14.68 9.02 -23.41
N ARG A 241 -13.55 8.67 -22.77
CA ARG A 241 -12.22 9.00 -23.27
C ARG A 241 -11.19 8.03 -22.73
N ARG A 242 -10.24 7.72 -23.59
CA ARG A 242 -9.00 7.01 -23.28
C ARG A 242 -7.83 7.95 -23.61
N PHE A 243 -6.90 8.09 -22.66
CA PHE A 243 -5.73 8.92 -22.84
C PHE A 243 -4.52 8.02 -23.05
N ASP A 244 -4.09 7.90 -24.30
CA ASP A 244 -2.87 7.19 -24.68
C ASP A 244 -1.75 8.22 -24.83
N THR A 245 -0.73 8.12 -24.01
CA THR A 245 0.40 9.05 -23.96
C THR A 245 1.72 8.30 -24.20
N ASN A 246 2.81 9.05 -24.42
CA ASN A 246 4.17 8.47 -24.51
C ASN A 246 4.80 8.22 -23.12
N LEU A 247 3.99 8.05 -22.08
CA LEU A 247 4.45 7.67 -20.75
C LEU A 247 4.42 6.16 -20.60
N ASP A 248 5.38 5.64 -19.82
CA ASP A 248 5.48 4.21 -19.52
C ASP A 248 4.40 3.79 -18.52
N GLN A 249 3.99 4.72 -17.63
CA GLN A 249 2.98 4.50 -16.61
C GLN A 249 2.19 5.79 -16.35
N MET A 250 0.90 5.64 -16.02
CA MET A 250 0.02 6.70 -15.53
C MET A 250 -0.77 6.16 -14.34
N ILE A 251 -0.68 6.81 -13.17
CA ILE A 251 -1.40 6.38 -11.95
C ILE A 251 -1.90 7.57 -11.13
N GLY A 252 -2.88 7.34 -10.26
CA GLY A 252 -3.36 8.29 -9.27
C GLY A 252 -3.92 9.59 -9.86
N PRO A 253 -4.93 9.55 -10.75
CA PRO A 253 -5.53 10.76 -11.28
C PRO A 253 -6.24 11.58 -10.18
N SER A 254 -6.20 12.90 -10.30
CA SER A 254 -6.96 13.84 -9.50
C SER A 254 -7.45 15.00 -10.36
N PHE A 255 -8.75 15.35 -10.27
CA PHE A 255 -9.31 16.48 -11.00
C PHE A 255 -8.99 17.79 -10.31
N SER A 256 -8.75 18.83 -11.12
CA SER A 256 -8.76 20.21 -10.62
C SER A 256 -10.16 20.60 -10.11
N PRO A 257 -10.28 21.55 -9.17
CA PRO A 257 -11.57 21.96 -8.60
C PRO A 257 -12.57 22.49 -9.65
N ASP A 258 -12.09 23.05 -10.75
CA ASP A 258 -12.89 23.52 -11.86
C ASP A 258 -13.28 22.39 -12.85
N GLY A 259 -12.78 21.18 -12.64
CA GLY A 259 -13.04 20.00 -13.48
C GLY A 259 -12.41 20.06 -14.89
N LYS A 260 -11.54 21.03 -15.17
CA LYS A 260 -10.97 21.22 -16.51
C LYS A 260 -9.66 20.48 -16.72
N ARG A 261 -8.95 20.13 -15.65
CA ARG A 261 -7.64 19.50 -15.72
C ARG A 261 -7.59 18.23 -14.85
N ILE A 262 -6.69 17.33 -15.22
CA ILE A 262 -6.36 16.15 -14.43
C ILE A 262 -4.86 16.19 -14.17
N VAL A 263 -4.47 16.12 -12.90
CA VAL A 263 -3.10 15.82 -12.49
C VAL A 263 -2.98 14.32 -12.20
N PHE A 264 -1.84 13.74 -12.51
CA PHE A 264 -1.55 12.33 -12.28
C PHE A 264 -0.05 12.10 -12.15
N SER A 265 0.34 10.95 -11.66
CA SER A 265 1.73 10.50 -11.62
C SER A 265 2.05 9.74 -12.90
N GLY A 266 3.03 10.20 -13.65
CA GLY A 266 3.47 9.59 -14.89
C GLY A 266 4.92 9.12 -14.80
N ALA A 267 5.23 7.93 -15.33
CA ALA A 267 6.60 7.45 -15.42
C ALA A 267 7.14 7.57 -16.84
N ARG A 268 8.39 7.97 -16.95
CA ARG A 268 9.17 7.95 -18.20
C ARG A 268 10.61 7.57 -17.91
N GLY A 269 11.11 6.54 -18.59
CA GLY A 269 12.49 6.12 -18.43
C GLY A 269 12.84 5.65 -17.01
N GLY A 270 11.86 5.17 -16.24
CA GLY A 270 12.04 4.68 -14.87
C GLY A 270 11.83 5.71 -13.77
N PHE A 271 11.62 7.00 -14.11
CA PHE A 271 11.36 8.06 -13.13
C PHE A 271 9.89 8.47 -13.16
N THR A 272 9.29 8.59 -11.97
CA THR A 272 7.89 8.97 -11.80
C THR A 272 7.79 10.44 -11.41
N ASN A 273 7.14 11.24 -12.24
CA ASN A 273 6.94 12.66 -12.05
C ASN A 273 5.45 13.04 -12.09
N LEU A 274 5.09 14.22 -11.61
CA LEU A 274 3.76 14.76 -11.75
C LEU A 274 3.56 15.31 -13.16
N TYR A 275 2.42 14.96 -13.75
CA TYR A 275 1.95 15.48 -15.02
C TYR A 275 0.57 16.07 -14.87
N VAL A 276 0.26 17.05 -15.71
CA VAL A 276 -1.07 17.63 -15.83
C VAL A 276 -1.47 17.66 -17.30
N MET A 277 -2.75 17.44 -17.56
CA MET A 277 -3.38 17.61 -18.87
C MET A 277 -4.79 18.16 -18.72
N ASP A 278 -5.35 18.71 -19.78
CA ASP A 278 -6.76 19.05 -19.84
C ASP A 278 -7.63 17.78 -19.90
N THR A 279 -8.88 17.87 -19.46
CA THR A 279 -9.82 16.73 -19.49
C THR A 279 -10.19 16.26 -20.90
N ASP A 280 -9.81 17.04 -21.92
CA ASP A 280 -9.90 16.63 -23.33
C ASP A 280 -8.61 15.97 -23.85
N GLY A 281 -7.57 15.85 -23.03
CA GLY A 281 -6.28 15.24 -23.35
C GLY A 281 -5.24 16.19 -23.94
N ARG A 282 -5.57 17.45 -24.13
CA ARG A 282 -4.62 18.48 -24.62
C ARG A 282 -3.73 19.00 -23.49
N ASN A 283 -2.71 19.74 -23.86
CA ASN A 283 -1.81 20.46 -22.96
C ASN A 283 -1.11 19.54 -21.92
N LEU A 284 -0.81 18.31 -22.30
CA LEU A 284 -0.02 17.39 -21.46
C LEU A 284 1.36 17.97 -21.21
N ARG A 285 1.70 18.20 -19.95
CA ARG A 285 3.01 18.66 -19.54
C ARG A 285 3.43 18.11 -18.18
N ALA A 286 4.73 17.97 -17.97
CA ALA A 286 5.29 17.66 -16.65
C ALA A 286 5.18 18.89 -15.72
N LEU A 287 4.86 18.63 -14.46
CA LEU A 287 4.90 19.62 -13.38
C LEU A 287 6.17 19.46 -12.55
N THR A 288 6.72 18.24 -12.47
CA THR A 288 8.03 17.97 -11.89
C THR A 288 8.90 17.28 -12.93
N ASN A 289 10.20 17.46 -12.85
CA ASN A 289 11.15 16.83 -13.76
C ASN A 289 12.47 16.60 -13.01
N ASP A 290 12.42 15.69 -12.06
CA ASP A 290 13.55 15.35 -11.21
C ASP A 290 13.67 13.81 -11.05
N LEU A 291 14.66 13.38 -10.29
CA LEU A 291 14.98 11.96 -10.09
C LEU A 291 14.18 11.32 -8.93
N TYR A 292 13.39 12.11 -8.23
CA TYR A 292 12.60 11.64 -7.09
C TYR A 292 11.26 11.08 -7.56
N GLY A 293 10.76 10.07 -6.86
CA GLY A 293 9.42 9.58 -7.10
C GLY A 293 8.38 10.64 -6.70
N ALA A 294 7.34 10.81 -7.52
CA ALA A 294 6.21 11.70 -7.22
C ALA A 294 4.90 10.97 -7.50
N VAL A 295 4.15 10.64 -6.43
CA VAL A 295 2.94 9.82 -6.50
C VAL A 295 1.80 10.43 -5.68
N MET A 296 0.57 9.95 -5.92
CA MET A 296 -0.66 10.32 -5.18
C MET A 296 -0.93 11.83 -5.16
N PRO A 297 -1.01 12.52 -6.30
CA PRO A 297 -1.29 13.94 -6.31
C PRO A 297 -2.74 14.25 -5.89
N ALA A 298 -2.91 15.37 -5.18
CA ALA A 298 -4.20 15.91 -4.77
C ALA A 298 -4.24 17.42 -4.94
N TRP A 299 -5.22 17.91 -5.70
CA TRP A 299 -5.44 19.35 -5.89
C TRP A 299 -5.90 20.02 -4.60
N SER A 300 -5.37 21.22 -4.34
CA SER A 300 -5.95 22.11 -3.32
C SER A 300 -7.34 22.63 -3.77
N PRO A 301 -8.23 22.95 -2.83
CA PRO A 301 -9.59 23.42 -3.17
C PRO A 301 -9.63 24.70 -4.01
N ASP A 302 -8.60 25.54 -3.92
CA ASP A 302 -8.45 26.77 -4.69
C ASP A 302 -7.78 26.54 -6.07
N GLY A 303 -7.29 25.33 -6.33
CA GLY A 303 -6.64 24.97 -7.58
C GLY A 303 -5.24 25.57 -7.79
N ARG A 304 -4.61 26.13 -6.75
CA ARG A 304 -3.29 26.76 -6.83
C ARG A 304 -2.15 25.84 -6.43
N LYS A 305 -2.44 24.79 -5.65
CA LYS A 305 -1.43 23.88 -5.10
C LYS A 305 -1.78 22.42 -5.38
N ILE A 306 -0.75 21.59 -5.41
CA ILE A 306 -0.88 20.14 -5.49
C ILE A 306 -0.08 19.53 -4.34
N ALA A 307 -0.78 18.83 -3.45
CA ALA A 307 -0.12 17.95 -2.49
C ALA A 307 0.22 16.62 -3.16
N PHE A 308 1.36 16.04 -2.84
CA PHE A 308 1.79 14.76 -3.40
C PHE A 308 2.80 14.08 -2.48
N VAL A 309 3.04 12.82 -2.73
CA VAL A 309 4.01 12.01 -1.97
C VAL A 309 5.29 11.85 -2.77
N SER A 310 6.43 12.03 -2.11
CA SER A 310 7.75 11.90 -2.74
C SER A 310 8.78 11.35 -1.75
N ASP A 311 9.77 10.64 -2.27
CA ASP A 311 10.96 10.20 -1.54
C ASP A 311 12.10 11.23 -1.57
N ARG A 312 11.81 12.47 -2.00
CA ARG A 312 12.80 13.56 -2.07
C ARG A 312 13.38 13.90 -0.71
N GLY A 313 14.64 14.25 -0.71
CA GLY A 313 15.34 14.68 0.50
C GLY A 313 16.75 14.11 0.60
N PRO A 314 17.50 14.46 1.67
CA PRO A 314 18.92 14.13 1.81
C PRO A 314 19.22 12.64 1.98
N ARG A 315 18.18 11.82 2.22
CA ARG A 315 18.32 10.36 2.35
C ARG A 315 18.18 9.62 1.03
N THR A 316 17.71 10.28 -0.02
CA THR A 316 17.59 9.68 -1.35
C THR A 316 18.84 9.98 -2.16
N ASP A 317 19.54 8.92 -2.53
CA ASP A 317 20.69 8.93 -3.41
C ASP A 317 20.47 7.91 -4.53
N VAL A 318 20.10 8.41 -5.69
CA VAL A 318 19.76 7.56 -6.85
C VAL A 318 21.01 6.83 -7.38
N ALA A 319 22.19 7.40 -7.24
CA ALA A 319 23.44 6.77 -7.70
C ALA A 319 23.79 5.55 -6.83
N LEU A 320 23.51 5.63 -5.54
CA LEU A 320 23.72 4.53 -4.59
C LEU A 320 22.47 3.66 -4.40
N LEU A 321 21.40 3.92 -5.15
CA LEU A 321 20.12 3.22 -5.06
C LEU A 321 19.51 3.25 -3.63
N ARG A 322 19.79 4.32 -2.90
CA ARG A 322 19.18 4.57 -1.57
C ARG A 322 17.97 5.47 -1.73
N PHE A 323 16.86 5.09 -1.11
CA PHE A 323 15.61 5.84 -1.19
C PHE A 323 15.16 6.26 0.20
N GLY A 324 14.81 7.53 0.33
CA GLY A 324 14.22 8.09 1.54
C GLY A 324 12.81 7.54 1.79
N LYS A 325 12.30 7.77 2.99
CA LYS A 325 10.90 7.47 3.30
C LYS A 325 9.98 8.41 2.53
N TRP A 326 8.83 7.89 2.12
CA TRP A 326 7.79 8.68 1.47
C TRP A 326 7.31 9.82 2.38
N GLN A 327 7.35 11.04 1.87
CA GLN A 327 6.93 12.26 2.56
C GLN A 327 5.91 13.03 1.74
N VAL A 328 5.00 13.71 2.40
CA VAL A 328 4.05 14.62 1.76
C VAL A 328 4.72 15.93 1.45
N ASN A 329 4.56 16.38 0.22
CA ASN A 329 5.09 17.62 -0.33
C ASN A 329 3.95 18.43 -0.94
N VAL A 330 4.14 19.73 -1.07
CA VAL A 330 3.22 20.67 -1.71
C VAL A 330 3.94 21.40 -2.82
N LEU A 331 3.44 21.27 -4.04
CA LEU A 331 3.84 22.05 -5.19
C LEU A 331 2.93 23.27 -5.30
N ASP A 332 3.47 24.45 -5.27
CA ASP A 332 2.79 25.69 -5.62
C ASP A 332 2.90 25.92 -7.12
N LEU A 333 1.77 26.06 -7.80
CA LEU A 333 1.72 26.15 -9.27
C LEU A 333 2.06 27.53 -9.83
N GLU A 334 1.98 28.57 -9.01
CA GLU A 334 2.33 29.93 -9.40
C GLU A 334 3.85 30.16 -9.30
N SER A 335 4.42 29.84 -8.14
CA SER A 335 5.87 29.99 -7.92
C SER A 335 6.69 28.80 -8.47
N ASN A 336 6.05 27.70 -8.80
CA ASN A 336 6.69 26.43 -9.19
C ASN A 336 7.66 25.90 -8.13
N THR A 337 7.40 26.17 -6.86
CA THR A 337 8.22 25.71 -5.73
C THR A 337 7.60 24.48 -5.08
N ILE A 338 8.47 23.57 -4.58
CA ILE A 338 8.05 22.40 -3.85
C ILE A 338 8.52 22.53 -2.40
N GLU A 339 7.58 22.44 -1.48
CA GLU A 339 7.83 22.45 -0.05
C GLU A 339 7.49 21.09 0.57
N THR A 340 8.41 20.51 1.31
CA THR A 340 8.16 19.31 2.12
C THR A 340 7.52 19.73 3.44
N ILE A 341 6.39 19.14 3.80
CA ILE A 341 5.76 19.38 5.11
C ILE A 341 6.75 19.01 6.21
N PRO A 342 7.06 19.93 7.15
CA PRO A 342 8.04 19.69 8.19
C PRO A 342 7.51 18.67 9.24
N GLY A 343 8.42 18.07 10.03
CA GLY A 343 8.06 17.22 11.17
C GLY A 343 7.42 15.87 10.81
N GLN A 344 7.58 15.39 9.57
CA GLN A 344 7.10 14.08 9.17
C GLN A 344 8.06 12.98 9.65
N GLY A 345 7.52 11.98 10.35
CA GLY A 345 8.19 10.73 10.67
C GLY A 345 7.57 9.58 9.89
N GLY A 346 8.27 8.43 9.79
CA GLY A 346 7.75 7.25 9.13
C GLY A 346 7.49 7.41 7.63
N LYS A 347 6.60 6.59 7.09
CA LYS A 347 6.09 6.61 5.71
C LYS A 347 4.77 7.38 5.69
N ASN A 348 4.63 8.33 4.76
CA ASN A 348 3.46 9.21 4.68
C ASN A 348 2.80 9.08 3.30
N LEU A 349 1.49 8.82 3.26
CA LEU A 349 0.75 8.48 2.05
C LEU A 349 -0.63 9.16 2.00
N ASN A 350 -1.28 9.14 0.83
CA ASN A 350 -2.65 9.60 0.62
C ASN A 350 -2.93 11.02 1.14
N PRO A 351 -2.21 12.04 0.66
CA PRO A 351 -2.47 13.41 1.06
C PRO A 351 -3.85 13.87 0.56
N MET A 352 -4.58 14.57 1.41
CA MET A 352 -5.92 15.08 1.12
C MET A 352 -6.11 16.44 1.77
N TRP A 353 -6.46 17.42 0.96
CA TRP A 353 -6.76 18.76 1.45
C TRP A 353 -8.07 18.82 2.22
N ALA A 354 -8.07 19.54 3.31
CA ALA A 354 -9.32 19.99 3.93
C ALA A 354 -10.07 20.94 2.98
N PRO A 355 -11.41 20.99 3.05
CA PRO A 355 -12.22 21.82 2.16
C PRO A 355 -11.90 23.33 2.21
N ASP A 356 -11.35 23.82 3.32
CA ASP A 356 -10.92 25.20 3.50
C ASP A 356 -9.51 25.50 2.96
N GLY A 357 -8.79 24.47 2.53
CA GLY A 357 -7.43 24.59 2.02
C GLY A 357 -6.37 24.91 3.08
N LYS A 358 -6.73 24.96 4.38
CA LYS A 358 -5.84 25.33 5.48
C LYS A 358 -5.16 24.15 6.17
N SER A 359 -5.63 22.96 5.90
CA SER A 359 -5.08 21.73 6.49
C SER A 359 -4.98 20.62 5.46
N LEU A 360 -4.08 19.68 5.72
CA LEU A 360 -3.86 18.50 4.88
C LEU A 360 -3.89 17.25 5.74
N ALA A 361 -4.80 16.33 5.44
CA ALA A 361 -4.83 15.01 6.07
C ALA A 361 -3.99 14.03 5.26
N PHE A 362 -3.34 13.08 5.94
CA PHE A 362 -2.57 12.03 5.32
C PHE A 362 -2.40 10.83 6.26
N ILE A 363 -2.06 9.69 5.72
CA ILE A 363 -1.74 8.49 6.49
C ILE A 363 -0.26 8.51 6.84
N SER A 364 0.08 8.24 8.11
CA SER A 364 1.46 8.14 8.58
C SER A 364 1.62 6.97 9.55
N ASP A 365 2.69 6.20 9.38
CA ASP A 365 3.05 5.10 10.28
C ASP A 365 4.09 5.50 11.34
N ARG A 366 4.28 6.80 11.56
CA ARG A 366 5.26 7.36 12.53
C ARG A 366 5.13 6.85 13.96
N THR A 367 4.00 6.32 14.32
CA THR A 367 3.71 5.72 15.66
C THR A 367 3.82 4.20 15.67
N GLY A 368 4.38 3.58 14.61
CA GLY A 368 4.43 2.13 14.43
C GLY A 368 3.12 1.52 13.92
N ILE A 369 2.05 2.32 13.83
CA ILE A 369 0.76 1.93 13.26
C ILE A 369 0.33 3.04 12.31
N ALA A 370 0.00 2.69 11.07
CA ALA A 370 -0.49 3.66 10.09
C ALA A 370 -1.79 4.32 10.59
N GLN A 371 -1.78 5.61 10.82
CA GLN A 371 -2.90 6.39 11.34
C GLN A 371 -3.13 7.62 10.47
N VAL A 372 -4.29 8.23 10.57
CA VAL A 372 -4.57 9.52 9.91
C VAL A 372 -4.01 10.65 10.76
N PHE A 373 -3.20 11.48 10.16
CA PHE A 373 -2.69 12.73 10.71
C PHE A 373 -3.23 13.91 9.90
N LEU A 374 -3.36 15.04 10.56
CA LEU A 374 -3.68 16.33 9.96
C LEU A 374 -2.48 17.26 10.18
N TYR A 375 -2.04 17.95 9.14
CA TYR A 375 -1.13 19.09 9.27
C TYR A 375 -1.92 20.38 9.06
N ASP A 376 -1.84 21.27 10.01
CA ASP A 376 -2.42 22.61 9.96
C ASP A 376 -1.36 23.60 9.49
N PHE A 377 -1.61 24.30 8.38
CA PHE A 377 -0.64 25.24 7.80
C PHE A 377 -0.54 26.54 8.58
N ASP A 378 -1.62 26.97 9.26
CA ASP A 378 -1.62 28.19 10.06
C ASP A 378 -0.87 27.95 11.40
N ALA A 379 -1.16 26.84 12.08
CA ALA A 379 -0.50 26.47 13.34
C ALA A 379 0.88 25.85 13.12
N LYS A 380 1.16 25.31 11.94
CA LYS A 380 2.36 24.52 11.61
C LYS A 380 2.55 23.30 12.50
N GLU A 381 1.46 22.65 12.86
CA GLU A 381 1.41 21.52 13.79
C GLU A 381 0.75 20.29 13.16
N HIS A 382 1.11 19.12 13.70
CA HIS A 382 0.52 17.84 13.36
C HIS A 382 -0.46 17.38 14.43
N TYR A 383 -1.63 16.92 14.02
CA TYR A 383 -2.63 16.32 14.90
C TYR A 383 -2.90 14.89 14.47
N GLN A 384 -2.80 13.94 15.38
CA GLN A 384 -3.19 12.57 15.14
C GLN A 384 -4.71 12.44 15.27
N LEU A 385 -5.39 12.09 14.18
CA LEU A 385 -6.86 12.00 14.14
C LEU A 385 -7.40 10.62 14.52
N THR A 386 -6.63 9.55 14.30
CA THR A 386 -7.06 8.17 14.57
C THR A 386 -6.06 7.43 15.45
N HIS A 387 -6.57 6.45 16.22
CA HIS A 387 -5.78 5.56 17.07
C HIS A 387 -6.25 4.12 16.88
N TYR A 388 -6.36 3.68 15.62
CA TYR A 388 -6.90 2.36 15.32
C TYR A 388 -5.89 1.25 15.56
N ILE A 389 -6.38 0.13 16.05
CA ILE A 389 -5.59 -1.04 16.32
C ILE A 389 -5.05 -1.71 15.06
N GLY A 390 -5.86 -1.77 13.99
CA GLY A 390 -5.48 -2.32 12.68
C GLY A 390 -4.80 -1.31 11.76
N GLY A 391 -4.76 -0.02 12.16
CA GLY A 391 -4.24 1.05 11.30
C GLY A 391 -5.17 1.44 10.14
N VAL A 392 -4.74 2.39 9.33
CA VAL A 392 -5.44 2.91 8.15
C VAL A 392 -4.58 2.67 6.92
N GLN A 393 -5.13 2.04 5.88
CA GLN A 393 -4.37 1.70 4.67
C GLN A 393 -4.65 2.64 3.49
N SER A 394 -5.86 3.18 3.40
CA SER A 394 -6.24 4.14 2.36
C SER A 394 -7.27 5.12 2.88
N LEU A 395 -7.22 6.34 2.38
CA LEU A 395 -8.07 7.45 2.80
C LEU A 395 -8.69 8.11 1.57
N CYS A 396 -9.98 8.44 1.67
CA CYS A 396 -10.63 9.34 0.73
C CYS A 396 -11.66 10.23 1.46
N ALA A 397 -11.85 11.45 0.98
CA ALA A 397 -12.82 12.39 1.55
C ALA A 397 -13.64 13.10 0.48
N SER A 398 -14.77 13.64 0.88
CA SER A 398 -15.61 14.53 0.07
C SER A 398 -15.60 15.94 0.63
N ILE A 399 -15.82 16.93 -0.23
CA ILE A 399 -15.94 18.35 0.18
C ILE A 399 -17.14 18.55 1.12
N GLY A 400 -18.14 17.69 1.05
CA GLY A 400 -19.39 17.78 1.80
C GLY A 400 -19.41 17.16 3.18
N ARG A 401 -18.27 16.85 3.85
CA ARG A 401 -18.18 16.35 5.24
C ARG A 401 -18.12 14.83 5.44
N ARG A 402 -17.81 14.03 4.44
CA ARG A 402 -17.62 12.57 4.62
C ARG A 402 -16.20 12.17 4.38
N VAL A 403 -15.66 11.35 5.25
CA VAL A 403 -14.38 10.69 5.09
C VAL A 403 -14.65 9.20 5.05
N ALA A 404 -14.09 8.49 4.09
CA ALA A 404 -14.01 7.05 4.09
C ALA A 404 -12.56 6.63 4.13
N ALA A 405 -12.28 5.60 4.90
CA ALA A 405 -10.95 5.03 5.02
C ALA A 405 -11.04 3.52 4.89
N ILE A 406 -10.00 2.91 4.39
CA ILE A 406 -9.79 1.49 4.47
C ILE A 406 -8.95 1.22 5.71
N VAL A 407 -9.46 0.39 6.59
CA VAL A 407 -8.83 0.05 7.87
C VAL A 407 -8.62 -1.45 7.90
N GLY A 408 -7.48 -1.91 8.41
CA GLY A 408 -7.22 -3.31 8.69
C GLY A 408 -8.28 -3.89 9.64
N ASP A 409 -8.57 -5.19 9.52
CA ASP A 409 -9.79 -5.82 10.06
C ASP A 409 -9.90 -5.75 11.58
N SER A 410 -10.83 -5.04 12.02
CA SER A 410 -11.69 -5.18 13.21
C SER A 410 -12.63 -3.98 13.29
N ALA A 411 -13.72 -4.03 12.52
CA ALA A 411 -14.71 -2.96 12.31
C ALA A 411 -15.57 -2.66 13.55
N PRO A 412 -16.45 -1.71 13.61
CA PRO A 412 -16.69 -0.33 13.14
C PRO A 412 -17.00 0.72 14.23
N GLU A 413 -17.13 1.96 13.84
CA GLU A 413 -17.75 3.16 14.42
C GLU A 413 -16.80 4.35 14.76
N VAL A 414 -16.72 5.35 13.83
CA VAL A 414 -15.97 6.62 14.06
C VAL A 414 -16.91 7.82 13.91
N ARG A 415 -17.55 8.31 14.93
CA ARG A 415 -18.27 9.57 14.79
C ARG A 415 -17.92 10.65 15.83
N ASP A 416 -17.86 10.32 17.09
CA ASP A 416 -17.89 11.36 18.14
C ASP A 416 -16.52 11.73 18.75
N ARG A 417 -15.50 10.87 18.61
CA ARG A 417 -14.22 11.09 19.30
C ARG A 417 -13.26 12.04 18.60
N ILE A 418 -13.31 12.14 17.26
CA ILE A 418 -12.50 13.13 16.54
C ILE A 418 -12.94 14.53 16.96
N GLU A 419 -14.25 14.79 16.98
CA GLU A 419 -14.78 16.06 17.46
C GLU A 419 -14.49 16.32 18.94
N HIS A 420 -14.58 15.29 19.78
CA HIS A 420 -14.37 15.43 21.23
C HIS A 420 -12.90 15.67 21.59
N ARG A 421 -11.95 14.97 20.99
CA ARG A 421 -10.50 15.17 21.26
C ARG A 421 -10.00 16.52 20.77
N LEU A 422 -10.41 16.94 19.60
CA LEU A 422 -10.04 18.26 19.08
C LEU A 422 -10.65 19.39 19.91
N ARG A 423 -11.86 19.20 20.46
CA ARG A 423 -12.48 20.17 21.40
C ARG A 423 -11.78 20.23 22.76
N VAL A 424 -11.34 19.09 23.28
CA VAL A 424 -10.71 19.01 24.61
C VAL A 424 -9.28 19.57 24.61
N GLN A 425 -8.55 19.41 23.51
CA GLN A 425 -7.15 19.88 23.44
C GLN A 425 -7.01 21.39 23.21
N HIS A 426 -7.92 22.05 22.52
CA HIS A 426 -7.69 23.42 22.05
C HIS A 426 -8.78 24.45 22.30
N GLY A 427 -9.92 24.09 22.87
CA GLY A 427 -10.97 25.10 23.21
C GLY A 427 -11.49 25.97 22.04
N GLN A 428 -11.07 25.71 20.81
CA GLN A 428 -11.32 26.52 19.61
C GLN A 428 -12.02 25.74 18.50
N ARG A 429 -12.54 26.44 17.52
CA ARG A 429 -13.29 25.89 16.37
C ARG A 429 -12.45 24.91 15.57
N LEU A 430 -12.95 23.69 15.44
CA LEU A 430 -12.38 22.64 14.60
C LEU A 430 -12.32 23.06 13.13
N PRO A 431 -11.24 22.66 12.39
CA PRO A 431 -11.23 22.69 10.93
C PRO A 431 -12.46 21.97 10.36
N GLN A 432 -13.01 22.45 9.27
CA GLN A 432 -14.22 21.87 8.65
C GLN A 432 -14.09 20.38 8.31
N PHE A 433 -12.86 19.90 8.14
CA PHE A 433 -12.54 18.50 7.88
C PHE A 433 -12.95 17.56 9.02
N ALA A 434 -12.87 18.00 10.26
CA ALA A 434 -13.14 17.17 11.45
C ALA A 434 -14.63 17.04 11.79
N ARG A 435 -15.53 17.79 11.13
CA ARG A 435 -16.98 17.78 11.41
C ARG A 435 -17.78 16.78 10.57
N GLY A 436 -17.11 15.97 9.74
CA GLY A 436 -17.74 15.01 8.86
C GLY A 436 -17.88 13.60 9.44
N HIS A 437 -18.86 12.86 8.94
CA HIS A 437 -19.06 11.45 9.26
C HIS A 437 -17.99 10.60 8.59
N CYS A 438 -17.23 9.83 9.34
CA CYS A 438 -16.27 8.86 8.82
C CYS A 438 -16.97 7.51 8.57
N ARG A 439 -16.75 6.89 7.41
CA ARG A 439 -17.23 5.55 7.09
C ARG A 439 -16.12 4.70 6.49
N LEU A 440 -16.14 3.43 6.86
CA LEU A 440 -15.11 2.46 6.55
C LEU A 440 -15.49 1.55 5.38
N VAL A 441 -14.51 1.20 4.59
CA VAL A 441 -14.62 0.25 3.49
C VAL A 441 -13.72 -0.93 3.81
N GLY A 442 -14.30 -2.05 4.21
CA GLY A 442 -13.81 -3.44 4.34
C GLY A 442 -12.34 -3.77 4.58
N ASP A 443 -12.15 -4.98 4.99
CA ASP A 443 -10.88 -5.60 5.31
C ASP A 443 -9.93 -5.66 4.13
N LEU A 444 -8.71 -5.22 4.33
CA LEU A 444 -7.67 -5.37 3.34
C LEU A 444 -6.38 -5.87 3.90
N GLU A 445 -6.09 -6.98 3.44
CA GLU A 445 -4.74 -7.47 3.33
C GLU A 445 -4.24 -7.32 1.89
N GLN A 446 -3.06 -6.85 1.74
CA GLN A 446 -2.03 -7.60 1.07
C GLN A 446 -1.36 -7.10 -0.19
N ASP A 447 -1.81 -6.18 -1.00
CA ASP A 447 -1.08 -6.02 -2.27
C ASP A 447 -0.60 -4.60 -2.64
N ALA A 448 -1.05 -3.56 -1.98
CA ALA A 448 -0.58 -2.20 -2.31
C ALA A 448 0.92 -2.00 -2.00
N ASP A 449 1.42 -2.63 -0.92
CA ASP A 449 2.83 -2.51 -0.53
C ASP A 449 3.78 -3.39 -1.36
N ARG A 450 3.26 -4.41 -2.04
CA ARG A 450 4.06 -5.35 -2.84
C ARG A 450 4.80 -4.70 -3.99
N PHE A 451 4.23 -3.68 -4.57
CA PHE A 451 4.74 -3.07 -5.81
C PHE A 451 5.62 -1.86 -5.60
N ALA A 452 5.57 -1.24 -4.43
CA ALA A 452 6.20 0.05 -4.24
C ALA A 452 7.45 0.04 -3.35
N ALA A 453 7.58 -0.91 -2.46
CA ALA A 453 8.68 -0.95 -1.51
C ALA A 453 9.95 -1.63 -2.04
N ARG A 454 9.89 -2.29 -3.20
CA ARG A 454 10.97 -3.19 -3.61
C ARG A 454 12.07 -2.59 -4.45
N ASP A 455 11.91 -1.42 -5.08
CA ASP A 455 12.76 -1.29 -6.26
C ASP A 455 13.48 0.02 -6.43
N GLY A 456 14.79 -0.07 -6.23
CA GLY A 456 15.76 0.76 -6.90
C GLY A 456 15.63 0.67 -8.44
N PRO A 457 16.21 1.61 -9.21
CA PRO A 457 16.03 1.73 -10.66
C PRO A 457 16.30 0.46 -11.48
N ARG A 458 17.14 -0.46 -11.01
CA ARG A 458 17.42 -1.74 -11.67
C ARG A 458 16.25 -2.73 -11.59
N ASN A 459 15.56 -2.77 -10.48
CA ASN A 459 14.42 -3.68 -10.30
C ASN A 459 13.15 -3.12 -10.96
N ARG A 460 12.97 -1.79 -10.99
CA ARG A 460 11.88 -1.17 -11.78
C ARG A 460 11.93 -1.60 -13.26
N ARG A 461 13.11 -1.70 -13.85
CA ARG A 461 13.28 -2.21 -15.24
C ARG A 461 12.93 -3.70 -15.38
N MET A 462 13.29 -4.54 -14.42
CA MET A 462 12.99 -5.98 -14.45
C MET A 462 11.50 -6.27 -14.29
N TYR A 463 10.81 -5.56 -13.38
CA TYR A 463 9.36 -5.72 -13.18
C TYR A 463 8.55 -5.27 -14.39
N LEU A 464 8.92 -4.17 -15.02
CA LEU A 464 8.29 -3.73 -16.28
C LEU A 464 8.44 -4.74 -17.42
N HIS A 465 9.58 -5.46 -17.49
CA HIS A 465 9.81 -6.48 -18.54
C HIS A 465 8.99 -7.77 -18.32
N HIS A 466 8.68 -8.14 -17.06
CA HIS A 466 7.90 -9.35 -16.75
C HIS A 466 6.39 -9.19 -16.89
N LEU A 467 5.88 -7.98 -16.75
CA LEU A 467 4.47 -7.65 -17.03
C LEU A 467 4.14 -7.64 -18.53
N LEU A 468 5.17 -7.65 -19.40
CA LEU A 468 5.03 -7.49 -20.86
C LEU A 468 5.11 -8.79 -21.65
N ALA A 469 5.26 -9.97 -21.04
CA ALA A 469 5.33 -11.24 -21.76
C ALA A 469 3.96 -11.91 -21.95
N PRO A 470 3.66 -12.49 -23.13
CA PRO A 470 2.39 -13.19 -23.38
C PRO A 470 2.21 -14.40 -22.46
N ALA A 471 0.97 -14.63 -22.02
CA ALA A 471 0.58 -15.57 -20.98
C ALA A 471 1.08 -17.03 -21.11
N GLY A 472 1.49 -17.48 -22.29
CA GLY A 472 1.93 -18.86 -22.53
C GLY A 472 3.41 -19.15 -22.20
N ARG A 473 4.24 -18.14 -21.95
CA ARG A 473 5.69 -18.31 -21.63
C ARG A 473 6.06 -17.81 -20.22
N LYS A 474 5.10 -17.28 -19.47
CA LYS A 474 5.35 -16.59 -18.19
C LYS A 474 5.78 -17.54 -17.06
N GLN A 475 5.32 -18.77 -17.03
CA GLN A 475 5.68 -19.70 -15.94
C GLN A 475 7.16 -20.13 -15.99
N HIS A 476 7.71 -20.37 -17.16
CA HIS A 476 9.13 -20.75 -17.29
C HIS A 476 10.09 -19.57 -17.14
N ALA A 477 9.70 -18.38 -17.60
CA ALA A 477 10.53 -17.18 -17.46
C ALA A 477 10.56 -16.65 -16.03
N ALA A 478 9.43 -16.71 -15.29
CA ALA A 478 9.38 -16.35 -13.88
C ALA A 478 10.23 -17.30 -13.01
N HIS A 479 10.25 -18.60 -13.33
CA HIS A 479 11.11 -19.57 -12.64
C HIS A 479 12.61 -19.26 -12.85
N ALA A 480 13.02 -18.99 -14.07
CA ALA A 480 14.42 -18.71 -14.41
C ALA A 480 14.95 -17.41 -13.77
N VAL A 481 14.08 -16.40 -13.61
CA VAL A 481 14.47 -15.12 -12.99
C VAL A 481 14.53 -15.21 -11.48
N VAL A 482 13.62 -15.94 -10.85
CA VAL A 482 13.69 -16.20 -9.39
C VAL A 482 14.95 -17.01 -9.07
N GLU A 483 15.32 -17.98 -9.90
CA GLU A 483 16.57 -18.74 -9.76
C GLU A 483 17.81 -17.85 -9.91
N ASP A 484 17.86 -16.95 -10.91
CA ASP A 484 19.00 -16.04 -11.14
C ASP A 484 19.12 -14.99 -10.00
N VAL A 485 18.01 -14.48 -9.49
CA VAL A 485 18.00 -13.54 -8.36
C VAL A 485 18.42 -14.23 -7.06
N LEU A 486 17.94 -15.43 -6.78
CA LEU A 486 18.33 -16.19 -5.59
C LEU A 486 19.80 -16.59 -5.63
N GLN A 487 20.33 -16.93 -6.82
CA GLN A 487 21.75 -17.27 -7.00
C GLN A 487 22.64 -16.04 -6.78
N ARG A 488 22.27 -14.87 -7.30
CA ARG A 488 23.01 -13.61 -7.06
C ARG A 488 22.94 -13.15 -5.62
N MET A 489 21.78 -13.27 -4.97
CA MET A 489 21.64 -12.95 -3.56
C MET A 489 22.49 -13.87 -2.68
N ALA A 490 22.57 -15.16 -3.00
CA ALA A 490 23.44 -16.11 -2.30
C ALA A 490 24.94 -15.79 -2.48
N GLU A 491 25.35 -15.28 -3.65
CA GLU A 491 26.70 -14.81 -3.91
C GLU A 491 26.99 -13.48 -3.20
N GLU A 492 26.07 -12.54 -3.19
CA GLU A 492 26.23 -11.25 -2.47
C GLU A 492 26.27 -11.43 -0.95
N VAL A 493 25.49 -12.35 -0.39
CA VAL A 493 25.54 -12.70 1.03
C VAL A 493 26.86 -13.38 1.39
N LYS A 494 27.38 -14.29 0.55
CA LYS A 494 28.72 -14.85 0.73
C LYS A 494 29.82 -13.80 0.71
N ASP A 495 29.75 -12.85 -0.22
CA ASP A 495 30.72 -11.77 -0.34
C ASP A 495 30.64 -10.76 0.83
N ALA A 496 29.45 -10.52 1.37
CA ALA A 496 29.26 -9.69 2.58
C ALA A 496 29.84 -10.37 3.82
N VAL A 497 29.63 -11.68 3.98
CA VAL A 497 30.19 -12.49 5.09
C VAL A 497 31.72 -12.58 5.00
N VAL A 498 32.28 -12.70 3.80
CA VAL A 498 33.74 -12.73 3.58
C VAL A 498 34.38 -11.39 3.90
N ARG A 499 33.73 -10.26 3.57
CA ARG A 499 34.25 -8.92 3.90
C ARG A 499 34.22 -8.62 5.39
N HIS A 500 33.28 -9.16 6.14
CA HIS A 500 33.23 -8.98 7.61
C HIS A 500 34.27 -9.82 8.38
N ARG A 501 34.76 -10.92 7.81
CA ARG A 501 35.83 -11.72 8.41
C ARG A 501 37.23 -11.14 8.24
N GLY A 502 37.39 -10.06 7.46
CA GLY A 502 38.67 -9.40 7.17
C GLY A 502 39.09 -8.30 8.14
N HIS A 503 38.29 -7.94 9.11
CA HIS A 503 38.66 -6.91 10.10
C HIS A 503 38.84 -7.55 11.49
N GLN A 504 40.08 -8.00 11.76
CA GLN A 504 40.52 -8.22 13.14
C GLN A 504 40.72 -6.86 13.85
N PRO A 505 40.37 -6.75 15.13
CA PRO A 505 40.63 -5.55 15.89
C PRO A 505 42.12 -5.38 16.12
N VAL A 506 42.64 -4.19 15.78
CA VAL A 506 43.94 -3.74 16.27
C VAL A 506 43.74 -3.25 17.70
N GLU A 507 44.43 -3.88 18.65
CA GLU A 507 44.60 -3.40 20.00
C GLU A 507 45.20 -1.99 20.01
N LEU A 508 44.56 -1.09 20.71
CA LEU A 508 45.16 -0.14 21.65
C LEU A 508 44.04 0.49 22.49
#